data_7f44fa51801c26a70bfb3b8a482df29b
#
_entry.id   7f44fa51801c26a70bfb3b8a482df29b
#
_cell.length_a   1.000
_cell.length_b   1.000
_cell.length_c   1.000
_cell.angle_alpha   90.00
_cell.angle_beta   90.00
_cell.angle_gamma   90.00
#
_symmetry.space_group_name_H-M   'P 1'
#
loop_
_entity.id
_entity.type
_entity.pdbx_description
1 polymer ?
#
loop_
_entity_poly.entity_id
_entity_poly.type
_entity_poly.pdbx_seq_one_letter_code
_entity_poly.pdbx_strand_id
1 'polypeptide(L)'
;MNFHFSNLGYIENGNIDLADLTIIFGENNVGKTYLSYTIYGLIKNLRNNLNFNDFLSNKIDLLINDGSLVIDLNELINEIPKALSKYSKRFSSNLDDYFNVNEGFFEHSKIEMNLKDFDWEEVTDDEYEHIAYLGGEETEILIFKEKSNNELNISIKGENLTDKLPKNFVIHIVNTSIRNFLFKGSFFRDPFVITSERTGISLFY
;
A
#
# COMPACT_ATOMS: atom_id res chain seq x y z
N MET A 1 9.51 7.93 -6.87
CA MET A 1 8.34 8.09 -5.97
C MET A 1 8.27 9.53 -5.53
N ASN A 2 7.15 10.21 -5.78
CA ASN A 2 6.97 11.63 -5.45
C ASN A 2 5.96 11.82 -4.32
N PHE A 3 6.23 12.78 -3.43
CA PHE A 3 5.34 13.20 -2.36
C PHE A 3 5.09 14.71 -2.45
N HIS A 4 3.85 15.10 -2.29
CA HIS A 4 3.44 16.49 -2.10
C HIS A 4 2.86 16.65 -0.70
N PHE A 5 3.29 17.69 0.01
CA PHE A 5 2.85 18.02 1.37
C PHE A 5 2.27 19.43 1.42
N SER A 6 1.16 19.58 2.14
CA SER A 6 0.59 20.88 2.50
C SER A 6 0.29 20.91 3.99
N ASN A 7 0.69 21.99 4.67
CA ASN A 7 0.46 22.23 6.10
C ASN A 7 0.95 21.09 7.02
N LEU A 8 2.11 20.51 6.72
CA LEU A 8 2.69 19.46 7.55
C LEU A 8 3.53 20.08 8.67
N GLY A 9 2.92 20.33 9.82
CA GLY A 9 3.53 21.05 10.93
C GLY A 9 3.96 22.47 10.50
N TYR A 10 5.26 22.73 10.47
CA TYR A 10 5.81 24.03 10.05
C TYR A 10 6.04 24.15 8.54
N ILE A 11 5.76 23.10 7.77
CA ILE A 11 5.93 23.08 6.30
C ILE A 11 4.60 23.48 5.66
N GLU A 12 4.54 24.68 5.08
CA GLU A 12 3.33 25.17 4.41
C GLU A 12 3.05 24.36 3.15
N ASN A 13 4.09 24.12 2.33
CA ASN A 13 3.97 23.39 1.07
C ASN A 13 5.33 22.83 0.62
N GLY A 14 5.35 21.67 -0.02
CA GLY A 14 6.58 21.08 -0.53
C GLY A 14 6.38 19.84 -1.36
N ASN A 15 7.37 19.58 -2.23
CA ASN A 15 7.46 18.35 -3.01
C ASN A 15 8.80 17.67 -2.73
N ILE A 16 8.77 16.34 -2.66
CA ILE A 16 9.97 15.52 -2.53
C ILE A 16 9.88 14.36 -3.52
N ASP A 17 10.93 14.22 -4.32
CA ASP A 17 11.20 13.02 -5.10
C ASP A 17 12.18 12.15 -4.32
N LEU A 18 11.75 10.93 -3.97
CA LEU A 18 12.62 9.98 -3.28
C LEU A 18 13.53 9.27 -4.27
N ALA A 19 14.80 9.19 -3.91
CA ALA A 19 15.80 8.33 -4.49
C ALA A 19 16.26 7.26 -3.47
N ASP A 20 17.20 6.40 -3.85
CA ASP A 20 17.77 5.37 -2.97
C ASP A 20 18.35 5.97 -1.68
N LEU A 21 18.88 7.18 -1.77
CA LEU A 21 19.31 8.01 -0.64
C LEU A 21 18.72 9.41 -0.79
N THR A 22 17.89 9.81 0.15
CA THR A 22 17.34 11.17 0.22
C THR A 22 17.83 11.86 1.48
N ILE A 23 18.45 13.04 1.33
CA ILE A 23 19.00 13.83 2.45
C ILE A 23 18.14 15.05 2.66
N ILE A 24 17.58 15.20 3.87
CA ILE A 24 16.78 16.36 4.28
C ILE A 24 17.60 17.22 5.24
N PHE A 25 17.92 18.44 4.83
CA PHE A 25 18.69 19.39 5.66
C PHE A 25 18.01 20.76 5.71
N GLY A 26 18.40 21.59 6.65
CA GLY A 26 17.85 22.94 6.87
C GLY A 26 18.02 23.38 8.31
N GLU A 27 17.54 24.59 8.61
CA GLU A 27 17.60 25.19 9.95
C GLU A 27 16.86 24.35 11.00
N ASN A 28 17.16 24.58 12.28
CA ASN A 28 16.44 23.89 13.35
C ASN A 28 14.98 24.35 13.41
N ASN A 29 14.08 23.48 13.79
CA ASN A 29 12.66 23.76 14.03
C ASN A 29 11.80 24.05 12.78
N VAL A 30 12.28 23.74 11.58
CA VAL A 30 11.53 23.96 10.33
C VAL A 30 10.70 22.75 9.87
N GLY A 31 10.52 21.74 10.72
CA GLY A 31 9.65 20.59 10.40
C GLY A 31 10.34 19.37 9.76
N LYS A 32 11.69 19.34 9.63
CA LYS A 32 12.43 18.21 9.02
C LYS A 32 12.04 16.85 9.60
N THR A 33 11.90 16.77 10.92
CA THR A 33 11.55 15.53 11.62
C THR A 33 10.15 15.08 11.24
N TYR A 34 9.16 15.96 11.24
CA TYR A 34 7.81 15.63 10.80
C TYR A 34 7.81 15.10 9.37
N LEU A 35 8.54 15.75 8.48
CA LEU A 35 8.64 15.37 7.08
C LEU A 35 9.26 13.97 6.90
N SER A 36 10.44 13.73 7.48
CA SER A 36 11.14 12.46 7.32
C SER A 36 10.37 11.29 7.93
N TYR A 37 9.80 11.45 9.11
CA TYR A 37 9.00 10.38 9.74
C TYR A 37 7.64 10.16 9.05
N THR A 38 7.04 11.20 8.50
CA THR A 38 5.81 11.07 7.68
C THR A 38 6.09 10.24 6.43
N ILE A 39 7.16 10.53 5.69
CA ILE A 39 7.57 9.74 4.52
C ILE A 39 7.86 8.30 4.92
N TYR A 40 8.65 8.11 5.98
CA TYR A 40 8.95 6.78 6.51
C TYR A 40 7.69 5.99 6.86
N GLY A 41 6.77 6.59 7.62
CA GLY A 41 5.53 5.94 8.02
C GLY A 41 4.63 5.57 6.83
N LEU A 42 4.52 6.46 5.84
CA LEU A 42 3.79 6.19 4.62
C LEU A 42 4.37 4.98 3.88
N ILE A 43 5.67 4.96 3.62
CA ILE A 43 6.30 3.87 2.86
C ILE A 43 6.24 2.56 3.64
N LYS A 44 6.61 2.57 4.93
CA LYS A 44 6.63 1.38 5.77
C LYS A 44 5.26 0.70 5.88
N ASN A 45 4.21 1.50 5.93
CA ASN A 45 2.85 0.99 6.08
C ASN A 45 2.12 0.75 4.75
N LEU A 46 2.68 1.21 3.61
CA LEU A 46 2.03 1.14 2.31
C LEU A 46 1.62 -0.29 1.95
N ARG A 47 2.58 -1.23 2.00
CA ARG A 47 2.36 -2.63 1.63
C ARG A 47 1.21 -3.28 2.41
N ASN A 48 1.02 -2.92 3.68
CA ASN A 48 0.00 -3.56 4.52
C ASN A 48 -1.36 -2.84 4.45
N ASN A 49 -1.38 -1.56 4.08
CA ASN A 49 -2.57 -0.71 4.18
C ASN A 49 -3.13 -0.22 2.84
N LEU A 50 -2.40 -0.36 1.73
CA LEU A 50 -2.99 -0.10 0.41
C LEU A 50 -4.12 -1.10 0.16
N ASN A 51 -5.27 -0.63 -0.28
CA ASN A 51 -6.39 -1.52 -0.58
C ASN A 51 -7.14 -1.12 -1.85
N PHE A 52 -7.71 -2.12 -2.48
CA PHE A 52 -8.46 -2.05 -3.73
C PHE A 52 -9.94 -2.43 -3.50
N ASN A 53 -10.48 -2.21 -2.29
CA ASN A 53 -11.83 -2.66 -1.92
C ASN A 53 -12.91 -2.19 -2.89
N ASP A 54 -12.86 -0.93 -3.34
CA ASP A 54 -13.86 -0.39 -4.29
C ASP A 54 -13.78 -1.10 -5.63
N PHE A 55 -12.57 -1.33 -6.13
CA PHE A 55 -12.33 -2.05 -7.38
C PHE A 55 -12.77 -3.50 -7.30
N LEU A 56 -12.52 -4.15 -6.16
CA LEU A 56 -12.79 -5.57 -5.95
C LEU A 56 -14.26 -5.86 -5.59
N SER A 57 -15.00 -4.90 -5.03
CA SER A 57 -16.31 -5.15 -4.41
C SER A 57 -17.28 -5.96 -5.28
N ASN A 58 -17.45 -5.55 -6.55
CA ASN A 58 -18.33 -6.26 -7.47
C ASN A 58 -17.68 -7.51 -8.08
N LYS A 59 -16.36 -7.48 -8.28
CA LYS A 59 -15.58 -8.59 -8.84
C LYS A 59 -15.56 -9.80 -7.90
N ILE A 60 -15.55 -9.56 -6.59
CA ILE A 60 -15.60 -10.64 -5.57
C ILE A 60 -16.94 -11.35 -5.54
N ASP A 61 -18.04 -10.65 -5.81
CA ASP A 61 -19.36 -11.32 -5.93
C ASP A 61 -19.35 -12.32 -7.10
N LEU A 62 -18.73 -11.96 -8.23
CA LEU A 62 -18.56 -12.88 -9.36
C LEU A 62 -17.65 -14.07 -8.96
N LEU A 63 -16.52 -13.79 -8.30
CA LEU A 63 -15.62 -14.86 -7.83
C LEU A 63 -16.31 -15.86 -6.90
N ILE A 64 -17.15 -15.39 -5.97
CA ILE A 64 -17.88 -16.26 -5.04
C ILE A 64 -18.94 -17.08 -5.78
N ASN A 65 -19.63 -16.48 -6.76
CA ASN A 65 -20.72 -17.15 -7.49
C ASN A 65 -20.19 -18.13 -8.56
N ASP A 66 -19.16 -17.73 -9.29
CA ASP A 66 -18.67 -18.45 -10.46
C ASP A 66 -17.43 -19.33 -10.15
N GLY A 67 -16.86 -19.19 -8.94
CA GLY A 67 -15.67 -19.90 -8.49
C GLY A 67 -14.36 -19.40 -9.14
N SER A 68 -14.42 -18.47 -10.08
CA SER A 68 -13.25 -17.92 -10.76
C SER A 68 -13.43 -16.46 -11.16
N LEU A 69 -12.31 -15.74 -11.24
CA LEU A 69 -12.24 -14.33 -11.64
C LEU A 69 -10.92 -14.08 -12.36
N VAL A 70 -10.97 -13.31 -13.43
CA VAL A 70 -9.78 -12.77 -14.10
C VAL A 70 -9.74 -11.26 -13.92
N ILE A 71 -8.59 -10.74 -13.50
CA ILE A 71 -8.33 -9.31 -13.37
C ILE A 71 -7.30 -8.91 -14.43
N ASP A 72 -7.67 -7.97 -15.30
CA ASP A 72 -6.73 -7.31 -16.20
C ASP A 72 -5.78 -6.43 -15.39
N LEU A 73 -4.46 -6.61 -15.59
CA LEU A 73 -3.44 -5.87 -14.83
C LEU A 73 -3.42 -4.38 -15.20
N ASN A 74 -3.79 -4.00 -16.43
CA ASN A 74 -3.91 -2.58 -16.78
C ASN A 74 -5.05 -1.92 -16.01
N GLU A 75 -6.19 -2.60 -15.83
CA GLU A 75 -7.27 -2.10 -14.98
C GLU A 75 -6.79 -1.91 -13.53
N LEU A 76 -6.07 -2.90 -12.99
CA LEU A 76 -5.53 -2.84 -11.64
C LEU A 76 -4.54 -1.69 -11.46
N ILE A 77 -3.60 -1.52 -12.42
CA ILE A 77 -2.60 -0.44 -12.40
C ILE A 77 -3.28 0.92 -12.46
N ASN A 78 -4.33 1.07 -13.27
CA ASN A 78 -5.10 2.31 -13.37
C ASN A 78 -5.86 2.66 -12.08
N GLU A 79 -6.13 1.70 -11.20
CA GLU A 79 -6.72 1.94 -9.88
C GLU A 79 -5.70 2.33 -8.79
N ILE A 80 -4.40 2.12 -9.03
CA ILE A 80 -3.34 2.43 -8.05
C ILE A 80 -3.35 3.90 -7.60
N PRO A 81 -3.45 4.91 -8.47
CA PRO A 81 -3.48 6.32 -8.04
C PRO A 81 -4.64 6.60 -7.09
N LYS A 82 -5.81 6.01 -7.32
CA LYS A 82 -6.99 6.17 -6.46
C LYS A 82 -6.79 5.48 -5.10
N ALA A 83 -6.20 4.27 -5.10
CA ALA A 83 -5.87 3.55 -3.88
C ALA A 83 -4.83 4.31 -3.05
N LEU A 84 -3.78 4.87 -3.67
CA LEU A 84 -2.77 5.70 -3.04
C LEU A 84 -3.36 6.98 -2.45
N SER A 85 -4.24 7.67 -3.18
CA SER A 85 -4.93 8.87 -2.69
C SER A 85 -5.75 8.59 -1.43
N LYS A 86 -6.51 7.47 -1.41
CA LYS A 86 -7.25 7.05 -0.21
C LYS A 86 -6.34 6.69 0.95
N TYR A 87 -5.25 5.99 0.67
CA TYR A 87 -4.26 5.61 1.67
C TYR A 87 -3.60 6.85 2.30
N SER A 88 -3.10 7.77 1.48
CA SER A 88 -2.46 9.01 1.93
C SER A 88 -3.41 9.88 2.74
N LYS A 89 -4.66 10.02 2.30
CA LYS A 89 -5.69 10.76 3.04
C LYS A 89 -5.99 10.15 4.41
N ARG A 90 -6.11 8.81 4.48
CA ARG A 90 -6.29 8.11 5.75
C ARG A 90 -5.08 8.25 6.67
N PHE A 91 -3.86 8.21 6.13
CA PHE A 91 -2.65 8.43 6.90
C PHE A 91 -2.59 9.87 7.44
N SER A 92 -2.90 10.86 6.60
CA SER A 92 -2.96 12.28 7.00
C SER A 92 -3.92 12.54 8.15
N SER A 93 -5.09 11.90 8.14
CA SER A 93 -6.09 12.05 9.22
C SER A 93 -5.70 11.38 10.55
N ASN A 94 -4.63 10.59 10.59
CA ASN A 94 -4.13 9.93 11.79
C ASN A 94 -2.74 10.45 12.21
N LEU A 95 -2.28 11.58 11.69
CA LEU A 95 -0.96 12.15 12.02
C LEU A 95 -0.82 12.56 13.48
N ASP A 96 -1.87 13.06 14.11
CA ASP A 96 -1.84 13.44 15.53
C ASP A 96 -1.52 12.22 16.40
N ASP A 97 -2.18 11.09 16.17
CA ASP A 97 -1.89 9.83 16.87
C ASP A 97 -0.49 9.29 16.51
N TYR A 98 -0.13 9.35 15.23
CA TYR A 98 1.17 8.86 14.74
C TYR A 98 2.35 9.59 15.40
N PHE A 99 2.23 10.90 15.62
CA PHE A 99 3.25 11.73 16.28
C PHE A 99 3.03 11.92 17.77
N ASN A 100 1.96 11.34 18.33
CA ASN A 100 1.56 11.51 19.74
C ASN A 100 1.53 12.99 20.16
N VAL A 101 0.86 13.81 19.36
CA VAL A 101 0.65 15.24 19.61
C VAL A 101 -0.81 15.51 19.96
N ASN A 102 -1.11 16.76 20.37
CA ASN A 102 -2.48 17.15 20.68
C ASN A 102 -3.38 17.06 19.45
N GLU A 103 -4.63 16.63 19.65
CA GLU A 103 -5.65 16.59 18.63
C GLU A 103 -5.79 17.93 17.90
N GLY A 104 -5.83 17.88 16.58
CA GLY A 104 -5.94 19.05 15.71
C GLY A 104 -4.63 19.70 15.28
N PHE A 105 -3.46 19.24 15.77
CA PHE A 105 -2.18 19.79 15.35
C PHE A 105 -1.92 19.62 13.84
N PHE A 106 -2.34 18.50 13.26
CA PHE A 106 -2.23 18.19 11.84
C PHE A 106 -3.57 18.25 11.10
N GLU A 107 -4.61 18.89 11.66
CA GLU A 107 -5.97 18.93 11.08
C GLU A 107 -5.99 19.40 9.61
N HIS A 108 -5.12 20.33 9.25
CA HIS A 108 -5.05 20.89 7.89
C HIS A 108 -3.98 20.24 7.01
N SER A 109 -3.28 19.22 7.55
CA SER A 109 -2.22 18.55 6.80
C SER A 109 -2.76 17.68 5.69
N LYS A 110 -2.18 17.81 4.50
CA LYS A 110 -2.49 16.97 3.35
C LYS A 110 -1.22 16.36 2.80
N ILE A 111 -1.29 15.09 2.46
CA ILE A 111 -0.20 14.36 1.88
C ILE A 111 -0.73 13.66 0.63
N GLU A 112 -0.03 13.85 -0.46
CA GLU A 112 -0.28 13.14 -1.72
C GLU A 112 0.97 12.34 -2.08
N MET A 113 0.75 11.09 -2.47
CA MET A 113 1.81 10.17 -2.87
C MET A 113 1.56 9.72 -4.31
N ASN A 114 2.61 9.69 -5.11
CA ASN A 114 2.53 9.37 -6.52
C ASN A 114 3.65 8.40 -6.96
N LEU A 115 3.28 7.43 -7.78
CA LEU A 115 4.16 6.42 -8.38
C LEU A 115 4.20 6.52 -9.91
N LYS A 116 4.03 7.74 -10.49
CA LYS A 116 3.96 7.93 -11.94
C LYS A 116 5.17 7.41 -12.71
N ASP A 117 6.36 7.51 -12.09
CA ASP A 117 7.60 7.11 -12.72
C ASP A 117 8.00 5.65 -12.37
N PHE A 118 7.06 4.90 -11.79
CA PHE A 118 7.29 3.50 -11.47
C PHE A 118 7.06 2.64 -12.72
N ASP A 119 8.04 1.80 -13.01
CA ASP A 119 7.96 0.84 -14.11
C ASP A 119 7.11 -0.37 -13.72
N TRP A 120 5.84 -0.33 -14.09
CA TRP A 120 4.91 -1.43 -13.83
C TRP A 120 5.14 -2.61 -14.79
N GLU A 121 5.83 -2.43 -15.94
CA GLU A 121 6.13 -3.51 -16.88
C GLU A 121 7.05 -4.53 -16.23
N GLU A 122 8.08 -4.08 -15.48
CA GLU A 122 8.96 -4.98 -14.74
C GLU A 122 8.18 -5.86 -13.74
N VAL A 123 7.20 -5.28 -13.03
CA VAL A 123 6.36 -6.00 -12.05
C VAL A 123 5.41 -6.97 -12.74
N THR A 124 4.84 -6.58 -13.88
CA THR A 124 3.83 -7.36 -14.58
C THR A 124 4.40 -8.42 -15.52
N ASP A 125 5.68 -8.38 -15.87
CA ASP A 125 6.30 -9.44 -16.70
C ASP A 125 6.56 -10.74 -15.93
N ASP A 126 6.72 -10.67 -14.62
CA ASP A 126 7.01 -11.83 -13.78
C ASP A 126 5.82 -12.78 -13.58
N GLU A 127 6.11 -14.05 -13.32
CA GLU A 127 5.13 -15.01 -12.80
C GLU A 127 4.83 -14.77 -11.30
N TYR A 128 3.62 -15.15 -10.89
CA TYR A 128 3.20 -15.05 -9.51
C TYR A 128 2.24 -16.19 -9.13
N GLU A 129 2.41 -16.74 -7.96
CA GLU A 129 1.48 -17.70 -7.37
C GLU A 129 1.34 -17.45 -5.88
N HIS A 130 0.12 -17.49 -5.41
CA HIS A 130 -0.22 -17.44 -3.97
C HIS A 130 -1.43 -18.31 -3.69
N ILE A 131 -1.30 -19.18 -2.69
CA ILE A 131 -2.37 -20.07 -2.24
C ILE A 131 -2.74 -19.69 -0.81
N ALA A 132 -4.02 -19.46 -0.58
CA ALA A 132 -4.58 -19.23 0.77
C ALA A 132 -5.58 -20.34 1.10
N TYR A 133 -5.40 -21.00 2.22
CA TYR A 133 -6.28 -22.05 2.73
C TYR A 133 -7.30 -21.50 3.71
N LEU A 134 -8.53 -21.98 3.61
CA LEU A 134 -9.67 -21.59 4.43
C LEU A 134 -10.27 -22.81 5.11
N GLY A 135 -10.64 -22.69 6.38
CA GLY A 135 -11.37 -23.75 7.07
C GLY A 135 -10.62 -25.06 7.23
N GLY A 136 -9.28 -25.02 7.39
CA GLY A 136 -8.50 -26.23 7.64
C GLY A 136 -8.21 -27.06 6.40
N GLU A 137 -7.92 -26.43 5.27
CA GLU A 137 -7.58 -27.06 3.97
C GLU A 137 -8.78 -27.48 3.10
N GLU A 138 -10.02 -27.31 3.56
CA GLU A 138 -11.20 -27.68 2.79
C GLU A 138 -11.49 -26.74 1.61
N THR A 139 -11.06 -25.49 1.71
CA THR A 139 -11.24 -24.47 0.65
C THR A 139 -9.93 -23.76 0.37
N GLU A 140 -9.58 -23.67 -0.89
CA GLU A 140 -8.35 -23.04 -1.40
C GLU A 140 -8.72 -21.85 -2.28
N ILE A 141 -8.08 -20.71 -2.06
CA ILE A 141 -8.07 -19.58 -3.00
C ILE A 141 -6.69 -19.57 -3.65
N LEU A 142 -6.65 -19.90 -4.94
CA LEU A 142 -5.46 -19.83 -5.76
C LEU A 142 -5.47 -18.53 -6.55
N ILE A 143 -4.41 -17.75 -6.44
CA ILE A 143 -4.17 -16.54 -7.23
C ILE A 143 -2.87 -16.76 -7.99
N PHE A 144 -2.95 -16.74 -9.32
CA PHE A 144 -1.78 -16.94 -10.14
C PHE A 144 -1.76 -16.04 -11.38
N LYS A 145 -0.55 -15.76 -11.84
CA LYS A 145 -0.25 -15.05 -13.07
C LYS A 145 0.89 -15.74 -13.80
N GLU A 146 0.68 -16.04 -15.05
CA GLU A 146 1.72 -16.56 -15.92
C GLU A 146 2.68 -15.46 -16.37
N LYS A 147 3.93 -15.84 -16.62
CA LYS A 147 4.92 -14.92 -17.17
C LYS A 147 4.45 -14.29 -18.47
N SER A 148 4.68 -12.99 -18.63
CA SER A 148 4.31 -12.22 -19.82
C SER A 148 2.80 -12.25 -20.19
N ASN A 149 1.94 -12.72 -19.29
CA ASN A 149 0.49 -12.58 -19.39
C ASN A 149 0.04 -11.33 -18.64
N ASN A 150 -0.95 -10.61 -19.13
CA ASN A 150 -1.47 -9.42 -18.49
C ASN A 150 -2.73 -9.68 -17.63
N GLU A 151 -2.90 -10.91 -17.18
CA GLU A 151 -4.06 -11.36 -16.42
C GLU A 151 -3.65 -11.99 -15.09
N LEU A 152 -4.27 -11.53 -14.02
CA LEU A 152 -4.21 -12.16 -12.70
C LEU A 152 -5.44 -13.05 -12.54
N ASN A 153 -5.22 -14.34 -12.50
CA ASN A 153 -6.26 -15.34 -12.39
C ASN A 153 -6.49 -15.70 -10.93
N ILE A 154 -7.75 -15.76 -10.52
CA ILE A 154 -8.16 -16.09 -9.16
C ILE A 154 -9.18 -17.19 -9.24
N SER A 155 -8.99 -18.29 -8.51
CA SER A 155 -9.95 -19.39 -8.43
C SER A 155 -10.15 -19.85 -7.00
N ILE A 156 -11.38 -20.26 -6.69
CA ILE A 156 -11.74 -20.88 -5.43
C ILE A 156 -12.01 -22.35 -5.70
N LYS A 157 -11.35 -23.24 -4.95
CA LYS A 157 -11.55 -24.70 -5.01
C LYS A 157 -11.98 -25.18 -3.64
N GLY A 158 -12.95 -26.10 -3.59
CA GLY A 158 -13.43 -26.72 -2.35
C GLY A 158 -14.82 -27.30 -2.49
N GLU A 159 -15.23 -28.12 -1.52
CA GLU A 159 -16.57 -28.68 -1.46
C GLU A 159 -17.50 -27.71 -0.71
N ASN A 160 -18.67 -27.38 -1.29
CA ASN A 160 -19.71 -26.48 -0.73
C ASN A 160 -19.36 -24.98 -0.67
N LEU A 161 -18.90 -24.40 -1.77
CA LEU A 161 -18.34 -23.05 -1.89
C LEU A 161 -19.32 -21.89 -1.65
N THR A 162 -20.60 -22.03 -1.99
CA THR A 162 -21.51 -20.89 -2.16
C THR A 162 -22.12 -20.34 -0.88
N ASP A 163 -22.24 -21.14 0.19
CA ASP A 163 -23.02 -20.72 1.37
C ASP A 163 -22.20 -20.25 2.58
N LYS A 164 -20.87 -20.30 2.54
CA LYS A 164 -20.05 -20.13 3.75
C LYS A 164 -18.88 -19.16 3.68
N LEU A 165 -18.56 -18.59 2.52
CA LEU A 165 -17.39 -17.69 2.44
C LEU A 165 -17.79 -16.24 2.76
N PRO A 166 -17.33 -15.66 3.89
CA PRO A 166 -17.58 -14.25 4.19
C PRO A 166 -16.91 -13.38 3.12
N LYS A 167 -17.68 -12.61 2.38
CA LYS A 167 -17.20 -11.72 1.32
C LYS A 167 -16.00 -10.86 1.75
N ASN A 168 -16.07 -10.27 2.95
CA ASN A 168 -14.99 -9.43 3.48
C ASN A 168 -13.68 -10.19 3.68
N PHE A 169 -13.76 -11.48 3.98
CA PHE A 169 -12.58 -12.31 4.14
C PHE A 169 -11.91 -12.62 2.78
N VAL A 170 -12.72 -12.95 1.77
CA VAL A 170 -12.25 -13.14 0.38
C VAL A 170 -11.60 -11.84 -0.13
N ILE A 171 -12.25 -10.69 0.07
CA ILE A 171 -11.70 -9.37 -0.27
C ILE A 171 -10.33 -9.17 0.40
N HIS A 172 -10.21 -9.53 1.69
CA HIS A 172 -8.94 -9.38 2.43
C HIS A 172 -7.82 -10.23 1.83
N ILE A 173 -8.09 -11.50 1.52
CA ILE A 173 -7.12 -12.41 0.89
C ILE A 173 -6.69 -11.88 -0.47
N VAL A 174 -7.65 -11.54 -1.34
CA VAL A 174 -7.36 -11.03 -2.68
C VAL A 174 -6.57 -9.72 -2.61
N ASN A 175 -6.94 -8.78 -1.73
CA ASN A 175 -6.14 -7.55 -1.51
C ASN A 175 -4.72 -7.85 -1.05
N THR A 176 -4.55 -8.80 -0.13
CA THR A 176 -3.22 -9.18 0.37
C THR A 176 -2.37 -9.77 -0.74
N SER A 177 -2.96 -10.63 -1.57
CA SER A 177 -2.27 -11.23 -2.72
C SER A 177 -1.89 -10.19 -3.78
N ILE A 178 -2.81 -9.27 -4.10
CA ILE A 178 -2.53 -8.15 -5.01
C ILE A 178 -1.36 -7.30 -4.49
N ARG A 179 -1.35 -6.95 -3.21
CA ARG A 179 -0.24 -6.19 -2.62
C ARG A 179 1.07 -6.97 -2.67
N ASN A 180 1.04 -8.26 -2.36
CA ASN A 180 2.23 -9.11 -2.43
C ASN A 180 2.75 -9.22 -3.86
N PHE A 181 1.88 -9.29 -4.85
CA PHE A 181 2.23 -9.25 -6.26
C PHE A 181 2.86 -7.91 -6.65
N LEU A 182 2.19 -6.80 -6.38
CA LEU A 182 2.64 -5.45 -6.78
C LEU A 182 3.95 -5.04 -6.08
N PHE A 183 4.17 -5.48 -4.84
CA PHE A 183 5.28 -5.04 -4.01
C PHE A 183 6.33 -6.14 -3.76
N LYS A 184 6.40 -7.18 -4.61
CA LYS A 184 7.38 -8.26 -4.45
C LYS A 184 8.82 -7.85 -4.79
N GLY A 185 9.00 -6.77 -5.55
CA GLY A 185 10.30 -6.29 -6.03
C GLY A 185 11.09 -5.50 -4.99
N SER A 186 12.35 -5.24 -5.33
CA SER A 186 13.33 -4.55 -4.47
C SER A 186 13.02 -3.07 -4.22
N PHE A 187 12.14 -2.46 -5.02
CA PHE A 187 11.80 -1.03 -4.94
C PHE A 187 11.12 -0.65 -3.62
N PHE A 188 10.37 -1.57 -3.02
CA PHE A 188 9.68 -1.35 -1.75
C PHE A 188 10.40 -2.03 -0.59
N ARG A 189 11.75 -1.92 -0.54
CA ARG A 189 12.52 -2.36 0.63
C ARG A 189 12.07 -1.61 1.87
N ASP A 190 12.30 -2.21 3.04
CA ASP A 190 12.01 -1.56 4.30
C ASP A 190 12.78 -0.23 4.38
N PRO A 191 12.06 0.90 4.47
CA PRO A 191 12.70 2.20 4.61
C PRO A 191 13.35 2.30 5.98
N PHE A 192 14.40 3.07 6.10
CA PHE A 192 14.96 3.47 7.39
C PHE A 192 15.24 4.98 7.41
N VAL A 193 15.19 5.57 8.60
CA VAL A 193 15.49 6.98 8.82
C VAL A 193 16.71 7.08 9.71
N ILE A 194 17.72 7.79 9.25
CA ILE A 194 18.86 8.19 10.09
C ILE A 194 18.63 9.62 10.52
N THR A 195 18.44 9.82 11.82
CA THR A 195 18.32 11.17 12.39
C THR A 195 19.69 11.71 12.78
N SER A 196 19.83 13.04 12.85
CA SER A 196 21.05 13.66 13.37
C SER A 196 21.30 13.25 14.83
N GLU A 197 22.55 13.18 15.25
CA GLU A 197 23.06 12.61 16.53
C GLU A 197 22.31 13.00 17.82
N ARG A 198 21.52 14.07 17.83
CA ARG A 198 20.79 14.51 19.03
C ARG A 198 19.58 13.63 19.39
N THR A 199 19.09 12.81 18.46
CA THR A 199 17.92 11.94 18.68
C THR A 199 18.18 10.47 18.33
N GLY A 200 19.30 10.15 17.65
CA GLY A 200 19.58 8.81 17.13
C GLY A 200 19.81 7.74 18.19
N ILE A 201 20.30 8.10 19.38
CA ILE A 201 20.62 7.15 20.45
C ILE A 201 19.36 6.70 21.20
N SER A 202 18.32 7.50 21.27
CA SER A 202 17.11 7.20 22.04
C SER A 202 16.05 6.38 21.31
N LEU A 203 16.23 6.13 20.00
CA LEU A 203 15.26 5.40 19.17
C LEU A 203 15.62 3.92 18.90
N PHE A 204 16.78 3.46 19.36
CA PHE A 204 17.26 2.09 19.16
C PHE A 204 17.36 1.26 20.44
N TYR A 205 16.69 1.67 21.53
CA TYR A 205 16.59 0.89 22.76
C TYR A 205 15.13 0.60 23.10
#